data_c895da9d11c6a36af625f53fb5bd8673
#
_entry.id   c895da9d11c6a36af625f53fb5bd8673
#
_cell.length_a   1.000
_cell.length_b   1.000
_cell.length_c   1.000
_cell.angle_alpha   90.00
_cell.angle_beta   90.00
_cell.angle_gamma   90.00
#
_symmetry.space_group_name_H-M   'P 1'
#
loop_
_entity.id
_entity.type
_entity.pdbx_description
1 polymer ?
#
loop_
_entity_poly.entity_id
_entity_poly.type
_entity_poly.pdbx_seq_one_letter_code
_entity_poly.pdbx_strand_id
1 'polypeptide(L)'
;LQNNKGERIQTVIYSLCLDSWNRLWVGTSNGLMQVELETHECKSIKLPEKIKNVFTIAEDKEGNVWIGTDRGLKRLETDGVQIRVEGNIEKENGLEEAAVRTIYVNNYNQIYAAYLNVVIRIDGREKDKLEAIYTLQNGLTNGHVGCMVDDRIGNTWAGNNVGVMTIRNGQDAFYNYLSVGNCSAVCRLNDGRLLWANSWGLIFFDPSATKADCERRQLMLTDIEVSGETILAGEKRNGQVILSGSPEQQKKLVFNSDNNDFHLFFSDLRYGMGERKIAYRLLPLDKDW
;
A
#
# COMPACT_ATOMS: atom_id res chain seq x y z
N LEU A 1 12.07 -13.08 -28.20
CA LEU A 1 10.91 -12.66 -28.98
C LEU A 1 11.36 -12.12 -30.35
N GLN A 2 10.60 -12.40 -31.37
CA GLN A 2 10.81 -11.89 -32.74
C GLN A 2 9.53 -11.19 -33.18
N ASN A 3 9.67 -10.12 -33.96
CA ASN A 3 8.53 -9.46 -34.59
C ASN A 3 8.09 -10.23 -35.86
N ASN A 4 7.00 -9.80 -36.49
CA ASN A 4 6.46 -10.39 -37.73
C ASN A 4 7.46 -10.37 -38.93
N LYS A 5 8.62 -9.69 -38.78
CA LYS A 5 9.69 -9.66 -39.76
C LYS A 5 10.86 -10.58 -39.37
N GLY A 6 10.74 -11.34 -38.28
CA GLY A 6 11.83 -12.19 -37.77
C GLY A 6 12.94 -11.45 -37.05
N GLU A 7 12.80 -10.16 -36.80
CA GLU A 7 13.80 -9.33 -36.11
C GLU A 7 13.68 -9.56 -34.58
N ARG A 8 14.83 -9.67 -33.91
CA ARG A 8 14.86 -9.77 -32.44
C ARG A 8 14.38 -8.47 -31.81
N ILE A 9 13.44 -8.58 -30.89
CA ILE A 9 12.95 -7.46 -30.12
C ILE A 9 13.93 -7.21 -28.96
N GLN A 10 14.62 -6.07 -29.01
CA GLN A 10 15.51 -5.61 -27.94
C GLN A 10 14.73 -4.63 -27.05
N THR A 11 14.21 -5.12 -25.94
CA THR A 11 13.48 -4.33 -24.95
C THR A 11 13.62 -4.93 -23.56
N VAL A 12 13.45 -4.13 -22.52
CA VAL A 12 13.34 -4.62 -21.16
C VAL A 12 11.91 -5.13 -20.97
N ILE A 13 11.77 -6.35 -20.53
CA ILE A 13 10.48 -6.95 -20.17
C ILE A 13 10.27 -6.71 -18.67
N TYR A 14 9.13 -6.10 -18.31
CA TYR A 14 8.78 -5.81 -16.93
C TYR A 14 7.76 -6.82 -16.38
N SER A 15 6.80 -7.25 -17.20
CA SER A 15 5.73 -8.15 -16.77
C SER A 15 5.23 -9.04 -17.90
N LEU A 16 4.69 -10.18 -17.49
CA LEU A 16 4.00 -11.17 -18.34
C LEU A 16 2.64 -11.47 -17.71
N CYS A 17 1.61 -11.57 -18.53
CA CYS A 17 0.28 -11.97 -18.11
C CYS A 17 -0.35 -12.86 -19.19
N LEU A 18 -0.69 -14.10 -18.83
CA LEU A 18 -1.51 -14.96 -19.67
C LEU A 18 -2.96 -14.74 -19.25
N ASP A 19 -3.79 -14.27 -20.19
CA ASP A 19 -5.19 -14.01 -19.90
C ASP A 19 -6.06 -15.28 -20.10
N SER A 20 -7.32 -15.18 -19.68
CA SER A 20 -8.30 -16.29 -19.77
C SER A 20 -8.62 -16.70 -21.22
N TRP A 21 -8.27 -15.88 -22.21
CA TRP A 21 -8.39 -16.15 -23.65
C TRP A 21 -7.12 -16.78 -24.24
N ASN A 22 -6.18 -17.20 -23.38
CA ASN A 22 -4.89 -17.77 -23.78
C ASN A 22 -3.99 -16.82 -24.60
N ARG A 23 -4.13 -15.50 -24.37
CA ARG A 23 -3.27 -14.49 -24.99
C ARG A 23 -2.17 -14.10 -24.00
N LEU A 24 -0.92 -14.17 -24.44
CA LEU A 24 0.20 -13.74 -23.61
C LEU A 24 0.50 -12.25 -23.83
N TRP A 25 0.28 -11.47 -22.80
CA TRP A 25 0.61 -10.06 -22.76
C TRP A 25 2.00 -9.84 -22.20
N VAL A 26 2.76 -8.94 -22.82
CA VAL A 26 4.14 -8.61 -22.44
C VAL A 26 4.29 -7.11 -22.26
N GLY A 27 4.48 -6.68 -21.02
CA GLY A 27 4.77 -5.29 -20.64
C GLY A 27 6.25 -4.99 -20.77
N THR A 28 6.59 -3.93 -21.50
CA THR A 28 7.98 -3.61 -21.84
C THR A 28 8.31 -2.13 -21.66
N SER A 29 9.61 -1.81 -21.77
CA SER A 29 10.09 -0.42 -21.84
C SER A 29 9.73 0.30 -23.15
N ASN A 30 9.14 -0.41 -24.11
CA ASN A 30 8.69 0.12 -25.40
C ASN A 30 7.19 -0.13 -25.65
N GLY A 31 6.39 -0.16 -24.57
CA GLY A 31 4.96 -0.35 -24.62
C GLY A 31 4.52 -1.78 -24.38
N LEU A 32 3.38 -2.14 -24.96
CA LEU A 32 2.69 -3.41 -24.76
C LEU A 32 2.80 -4.27 -26.02
N MET A 33 3.02 -5.56 -25.80
CA MET A 33 3.03 -6.56 -26.86
C MET A 33 2.07 -7.71 -26.50
N GLN A 34 1.50 -8.32 -27.52
CA GLN A 34 0.79 -9.58 -27.43
C GLN A 34 1.60 -10.65 -28.17
N VAL A 35 1.76 -11.81 -27.56
CA VAL A 35 2.45 -12.96 -28.15
C VAL A 35 1.43 -14.07 -28.40
N GLU A 36 1.42 -14.55 -29.64
CA GLU A 36 0.68 -15.74 -30.01
C GLU A 36 1.47 -16.99 -29.57
N LEU A 37 0.86 -17.81 -28.73
CA LEU A 37 1.60 -18.93 -28.12
C LEU A 37 1.93 -20.08 -29.09
N GLU A 38 1.13 -20.28 -30.13
CA GLU A 38 1.37 -21.35 -31.11
C GLU A 38 2.44 -20.96 -32.11
N THR A 39 2.39 -19.76 -32.65
CA THR A 39 3.30 -19.27 -33.70
C THR A 39 4.53 -18.56 -33.16
N HIS A 40 4.50 -18.15 -31.88
CA HIS A 40 5.50 -17.29 -31.21
C HIS A 40 5.64 -15.89 -31.85
N GLU A 41 4.67 -15.49 -32.64
CA GLU A 41 4.66 -14.16 -33.24
C GLU A 41 4.31 -13.10 -32.19
N CYS A 42 5.03 -11.98 -32.26
CA CYS A 42 4.82 -10.85 -31.38
C CYS A 42 4.16 -9.69 -32.12
N LYS A 43 3.03 -9.22 -31.64
CA LYS A 43 2.30 -8.07 -32.16
C LYS A 43 2.41 -6.92 -31.18
N SER A 44 2.93 -5.78 -31.62
CA SER A 44 2.91 -4.54 -30.83
C SER A 44 1.50 -3.98 -30.76
N ILE A 45 1.06 -3.61 -29.58
CA ILE A 45 -0.24 -2.98 -29.33
C ILE A 45 -0.06 -1.47 -29.37
N LYS A 46 -0.86 -0.79 -30.15
CA LYS A 46 -0.82 0.67 -30.24
C LYS A 46 -1.41 1.28 -28.96
N LEU A 47 -0.55 1.89 -28.19
CA LEU A 47 -0.91 2.69 -27.01
C LEU A 47 -0.96 4.18 -27.36
N PRO A 48 -1.63 5.02 -26.54
CA PRO A 48 -1.50 6.47 -26.66
C PRO A 48 -0.03 6.91 -26.68
N GLU A 49 0.31 7.87 -27.55
CA GLU A 49 1.70 8.28 -27.83
C GLU A 49 2.54 8.67 -26.60
N LYS A 50 1.90 9.10 -25.54
CA LYS A 50 2.56 9.49 -24.28
C LYS A 50 3.00 8.32 -23.41
N ILE A 51 2.46 7.11 -23.63
CA ILE A 51 2.78 5.91 -22.85
C ILE A 51 3.99 5.24 -23.49
N LYS A 52 5.06 5.11 -22.71
CA LYS A 52 6.29 4.44 -23.14
C LYS A 52 6.50 3.11 -22.44
N ASN A 53 6.27 3.07 -21.13
CA ASN A 53 6.53 1.90 -20.32
C ASN A 53 5.24 1.25 -19.83
N VAL A 54 5.18 -0.08 -19.92
CA VAL A 54 4.16 -0.90 -19.29
C VAL A 54 4.84 -1.78 -18.25
N PHE A 55 4.65 -1.43 -16.98
CA PHE A 55 5.37 -2.04 -15.85
C PHE A 55 4.71 -3.30 -15.32
N THR A 56 3.37 -3.35 -15.36
CA THR A 56 2.60 -4.44 -14.78
C THR A 56 1.34 -4.68 -15.58
N ILE A 57 0.87 -5.91 -15.58
CA ILE A 57 -0.33 -6.35 -16.29
C ILE A 57 -1.08 -7.32 -15.38
N ALA A 58 -2.39 -7.19 -15.31
CA ALA A 58 -3.26 -8.13 -14.62
C ALA A 58 -4.60 -8.26 -15.35
N GLU A 59 -5.21 -9.43 -15.31
CA GLU A 59 -6.59 -9.66 -15.77
C GLU A 59 -7.52 -9.66 -14.56
N ASP A 60 -8.67 -8.99 -14.66
CA ASP A 60 -9.73 -9.08 -13.68
C ASP A 60 -10.64 -10.30 -13.95
N LYS A 61 -11.58 -10.56 -13.04
CA LYS A 61 -12.47 -11.73 -13.16
C LYS A 61 -13.54 -11.59 -14.23
N GLU A 62 -13.72 -10.39 -14.78
CA GLU A 62 -14.60 -10.12 -15.90
C GLU A 62 -13.88 -10.26 -17.25
N GLY A 63 -12.57 -10.60 -17.22
CA GLY A 63 -11.72 -10.77 -18.42
C GLY A 63 -11.17 -9.45 -18.98
N ASN A 64 -11.26 -8.34 -18.24
CA ASN A 64 -10.63 -7.10 -18.66
C ASN A 64 -9.15 -7.14 -18.28
N VAL A 65 -8.29 -6.68 -19.17
CA VAL A 65 -6.85 -6.58 -18.93
C VAL A 65 -6.50 -5.16 -18.49
N TRP A 66 -5.87 -5.06 -17.34
CA TRP A 66 -5.40 -3.82 -16.75
C TRP A 66 -3.89 -3.69 -16.92
N ILE A 67 -3.43 -2.51 -17.31
CA ILE A 67 -2.00 -2.22 -17.47
C ILE A 67 -1.58 -1.03 -16.60
N GLY A 68 -0.51 -1.21 -15.86
CA GLY A 68 0.17 -0.14 -15.13
C GLY A 68 1.30 0.44 -15.97
N THR A 69 1.23 1.73 -16.21
CA THR A 69 2.11 2.43 -17.13
C THR A 69 2.86 3.57 -16.45
N ASP A 70 3.78 4.20 -17.17
CA ASP A 70 4.43 5.46 -16.76
C ASP A 70 3.45 6.67 -16.78
N ARG A 71 2.22 6.45 -17.25
CA ARG A 71 1.13 7.44 -17.34
C ARG A 71 -0.16 6.92 -16.70
N GLY A 72 -0.04 6.27 -15.55
CA GLY A 72 -1.17 5.79 -14.77
C GLY A 72 -1.65 4.40 -15.13
N LEU A 73 -2.82 4.09 -14.60
CA LEU A 73 -3.55 2.85 -14.80
C LEU A 73 -4.42 2.97 -16.07
N LYS A 74 -4.40 1.92 -16.90
CA LYS A 74 -5.25 1.85 -18.10
C LYS A 74 -5.90 0.48 -18.17
N ARG A 75 -7.11 0.44 -18.73
CA ARG A 75 -7.81 -0.79 -19.05
C ARG A 75 -7.79 -1.02 -20.54
N LEU A 76 -7.60 -2.26 -20.96
CA LEU A 76 -7.70 -2.67 -22.34
C LEU A 76 -9.11 -3.21 -22.60
N GLU A 77 -9.84 -2.56 -23.48
CA GLU A 77 -11.06 -3.12 -24.04
C GLU A 77 -10.75 -3.82 -25.36
N THR A 78 -11.26 -5.02 -25.53
CA THR A 78 -11.09 -5.77 -26.78
C THR A 78 -12.45 -6.26 -27.27
N ASP A 79 -12.75 -5.98 -28.52
CA ASP A 79 -13.90 -6.56 -29.25
C ASP A 79 -13.50 -7.85 -30.03
N GLY A 80 -12.31 -8.38 -29.75
CA GLY A 80 -11.71 -9.51 -30.45
C GLY A 80 -10.91 -9.13 -31.71
N VAL A 81 -11.07 -7.91 -32.20
CA VAL A 81 -10.40 -7.41 -33.42
C VAL A 81 -9.53 -6.18 -33.11
N GLN A 82 -10.05 -5.28 -32.29
CA GLN A 82 -9.34 -4.06 -31.92
C GLN A 82 -9.18 -3.98 -30.40
N ILE A 83 -8.03 -3.51 -29.97
CA ILE A 83 -7.73 -3.22 -28.57
C ILE A 83 -7.80 -1.72 -28.39
N ARG A 84 -8.69 -1.29 -27.52
CA ARG A 84 -8.81 0.11 -27.08
C ARG A 84 -8.22 0.26 -25.70
N VAL A 85 -7.55 1.37 -25.48
CA VAL A 85 -7.01 1.73 -24.18
C VAL A 85 -7.94 2.75 -23.56
N GLU A 86 -8.62 2.38 -22.51
CA GLU A 86 -9.55 3.24 -21.78
C GLU A 86 -9.06 3.49 -20.35
N GLY A 87 -9.61 4.52 -19.74
CA GLY A 87 -9.39 4.86 -18.34
C GLY A 87 -8.69 6.20 -18.14
N ASN A 88 -9.38 7.06 -17.42
CA ASN A 88 -8.88 8.32 -16.89
C ASN A 88 -9.19 8.39 -15.38
N ILE A 89 -9.07 7.23 -14.71
CA ILE A 89 -9.43 7.09 -13.29
C ILE A 89 -8.72 8.14 -12.44
N GLU A 90 -7.46 8.42 -12.76
CA GLU A 90 -6.68 9.44 -12.08
C GLU A 90 -7.33 10.82 -12.23
N LYS A 91 -7.60 11.23 -13.46
CA LYS A 91 -8.14 12.56 -13.76
C LYS A 91 -9.55 12.76 -13.22
N GLU A 92 -10.39 11.74 -13.35
CA GLU A 92 -11.79 11.77 -12.89
C GLU A 92 -11.89 11.85 -11.36
N ASN A 93 -10.87 11.33 -10.65
CA ASN A 93 -10.83 11.32 -9.20
C ASN A 93 -9.82 12.31 -8.61
N GLY A 94 -9.31 13.26 -9.41
CA GLY A 94 -8.41 14.30 -8.94
C GLY A 94 -7.01 13.81 -8.54
N LEU A 95 -6.61 12.64 -9.04
CA LEU A 95 -5.27 12.09 -8.85
C LEU A 95 -4.32 12.57 -9.95
N GLU A 96 -3.06 12.73 -9.62
CA GLU A 96 -2.03 13.02 -10.62
C GLU A 96 -1.70 11.78 -11.46
N GLU A 97 -1.48 11.97 -12.76
CA GLU A 97 -0.92 10.91 -13.60
C GLU A 97 0.49 10.55 -13.13
N ALA A 98 0.63 9.41 -12.51
CA ALA A 98 1.89 8.90 -12.01
C ALA A 98 2.10 7.44 -12.41
N ALA A 99 3.33 6.95 -12.33
CA ALA A 99 3.66 5.59 -12.71
C ALA A 99 2.97 4.56 -11.78
N VAL A 100 2.27 3.59 -12.37
CA VAL A 100 1.70 2.42 -11.70
C VAL A 100 2.62 1.24 -11.93
N ARG A 101 3.23 0.74 -10.86
CA ARG A 101 4.21 -0.35 -10.93
C ARG A 101 3.68 -1.69 -10.45
N THR A 102 2.58 -1.69 -9.71
CA THR A 102 1.96 -2.91 -9.22
C THR A 102 0.46 -2.83 -9.41
N ILE A 103 -0.11 -3.86 -10.02
CA ILE A 103 -1.54 -4.13 -10.07
C ILE A 103 -1.76 -5.47 -9.40
N TYR A 104 -2.80 -5.56 -8.59
CA TYR A 104 -3.24 -6.80 -7.98
C TYR A 104 -4.75 -6.91 -8.05
N VAL A 105 -5.25 -8.06 -8.49
CA VAL A 105 -6.67 -8.39 -8.51
C VAL A 105 -6.94 -9.41 -7.41
N ASN A 106 -7.77 -9.03 -6.45
CA ASN A 106 -8.07 -9.89 -5.32
C ASN A 106 -9.20 -10.91 -5.60
N ASN A 107 -9.47 -11.76 -4.62
CA ASN A 107 -10.51 -12.78 -4.72
C ASN A 107 -11.94 -12.22 -4.85
N TYR A 108 -12.16 -10.95 -4.56
CA TYR A 108 -13.45 -10.24 -4.66
C TYR A 108 -13.61 -9.44 -5.96
N ASN A 109 -12.68 -9.59 -6.91
CA ASN A 109 -12.59 -8.80 -8.12
C ASN A 109 -12.36 -7.31 -7.88
N GLN A 110 -11.63 -6.99 -6.80
CA GLN A 110 -11.17 -5.64 -6.56
C GLN A 110 -9.77 -5.48 -7.15
N ILE A 111 -9.58 -4.42 -7.90
CA ILE A 111 -8.31 -4.09 -8.54
C ILE A 111 -7.58 -3.08 -7.67
N TYR A 112 -6.42 -3.45 -7.19
CA TYR A 112 -5.51 -2.56 -6.49
C TYR A 112 -4.44 -2.07 -7.46
N ALA A 113 -4.26 -0.76 -7.58
CA ALA A 113 -3.18 -0.17 -8.36
C ALA A 113 -2.30 0.69 -7.44
N ALA A 114 -1.00 0.38 -7.42
CA ALA A 114 -0.04 1.03 -6.56
C ALA A 114 0.81 2.05 -7.32
N TYR A 115 0.71 3.29 -6.88
CA TYR A 115 1.54 4.43 -7.22
C TYR A 115 2.62 4.64 -6.16
N LEU A 116 3.41 5.67 -6.30
CA LEU A 116 4.31 6.08 -5.23
C LEU A 116 3.48 6.72 -4.09
N ASN A 117 3.53 6.13 -2.89
CA ASN A 117 2.82 6.60 -1.68
C ASN A 117 1.27 6.64 -1.77
N VAL A 118 0.70 6.05 -2.80
CA VAL A 118 -0.75 5.93 -2.98
C VAL A 118 -1.09 4.55 -3.53
N VAL A 119 -2.14 3.93 -2.99
CA VAL A 119 -2.76 2.75 -3.56
C VAL A 119 -4.23 3.07 -3.77
N ILE A 120 -4.76 2.77 -4.94
CA ILE A 120 -6.19 2.87 -5.19
C ILE A 120 -6.81 1.49 -5.26
N ARG A 121 -8.09 1.39 -4.89
CA ARG A 121 -8.91 0.19 -5.07
C ARG A 121 -10.13 0.51 -5.93
N ILE A 122 -10.36 -0.32 -6.94
CA ILE A 122 -11.43 -0.19 -7.92
C ILE A 122 -12.29 -1.44 -7.85
N ASP A 123 -13.61 -1.32 -7.98
CA ASP A 123 -14.50 -2.47 -8.18
C ASP A 123 -14.44 -2.94 -9.64
N GLY A 124 -13.93 -4.14 -9.87
CA GLY A 124 -13.85 -4.73 -11.21
C GLY A 124 -15.21 -5.09 -11.82
N ARG A 125 -16.28 -5.15 -11.01
CA ARG A 125 -17.65 -5.42 -11.49
C ARG A 125 -18.36 -4.16 -11.98
N GLU A 126 -18.04 -3.02 -11.37
CA GLU A 126 -18.53 -1.71 -11.77
C GLU A 126 -17.40 -0.96 -12.47
N LYS A 127 -17.51 -0.83 -13.80
CA LYS A 127 -16.46 -0.24 -14.64
C LYS A 127 -15.94 1.07 -14.03
N ASP A 128 -14.64 1.08 -13.74
CA ASP A 128 -13.87 2.25 -13.31
C ASP A 128 -14.34 2.93 -12.02
N LYS A 129 -15.17 2.26 -11.21
CA LYS A 129 -15.61 2.81 -9.92
C LYS A 129 -14.51 2.72 -8.88
N LEU A 130 -13.96 3.86 -8.52
CA LEU A 130 -13.04 3.99 -7.42
C LEU A 130 -13.75 3.74 -6.09
N GLU A 131 -13.30 2.73 -5.33
CA GLU A 131 -13.85 2.38 -4.02
C GLU A 131 -13.07 3.04 -2.87
N ALA A 132 -11.75 3.09 -2.98
CA ALA A 132 -10.90 3.62 -1.92
C ALA A 132 -9.57 4.18 -2.45
N ILE A 133 -9.04 5.16 -1.71
CA ILE A 133 -7.70 5.71 -1.89
C ILE A 133 -6.95 5.54 -0.58
N TYR A 134 -5.84 4.83 -0.62
CA TYR A 134 -4.97 4.59 0.53
C TYR A 134 -3.74 5.48 0.43
N THR A 135 -3.48 6.22 1.50
CA THR A 135 -2.34 7.14 1.65
C THR A 135 -1.68 6.94 3.01
N LEU A 136 -0.69 7.73 3.32
CA LEU A 136 -0.07 7.76 4.65
C LEU A 136 -1.10 8.03 5.78
N GLN A 137 -2.18 8.76 5.48
CA GLN A 137 -3.20 9.11 6.48
C GLN A 137 -4.02 7.91 6.94
N ASN A 138 -4.26 6.94 6.05
CA ASN A 138 -5.01 5.72 6.36
C ASN A 138 -4.14 4.46 6.38
N GLY A 139 -2.88 4.60 6.80
CA GLY A 139 -2.02 3.49 7.20
C GLY A 139 -1.05 2.97 6.16
N LEU A 140 -1.11 3.46 4.92
CA LEU A 140 -0.06 3.14 3.95
C LEU A 140 1.28 3.67 4.48
N THR A 141 2.30 2.82 4.55
CA THR A 141 3.65 3.27 4.88
C THR A 141 4.33 3.86 3.65
N ASN A 142 5.32 4.73 3.89
CA ASN A 142 6.04 5.42 2.84
C ASN A 142 6.68 4.44 1.84
N GLY A 143 6.65 4.78 0.57
CA GLY A 143 7.31 4.02 -0.48
C GLY A 143 6.34 3.36 -1.45
N HIS A 144 6.91 2.51 -2.29
CA HIS A 144 6.19 1.83 -3.35
C HIS A 144 5.78 0.42 -2.90
N VAL A 145 4.50 0.09 -3.05
CA VAL A 145 4.00 -1.29 -2.88
C VAL A 145 4.50 -2.13 -4.05
N GLY A 146 5.36 -3.10 -3.75
CA GLY A 146 6.01 -3.95 -4.76
C GLY A 146 5.26 -5.24 -5.06
N CYS A 147 4.49 -5.75 -4.12
CA CYS A 147 3.76 -7.00 -4.27
C CYS A 147 2.53 -7.04 -3.35
N MET A 148 1.52 -7.81 -3.76
CA MET A 148 0.28 -8.00 -3.01
C MET A 148 -0.21 -9.45 -3.14
N VAL A 149 -0.97 -9.91 -2.14
CA VAL A 149 -1.57 -11.25 -2.12
C VAL A 149 -2.75 -11.30 -1.15
N ASP A 150 -3.76 -12.12 -1.42
CA ASP A 150 -4.83 -12.43 -0.46
C ASP A 150 -4.49 -13.62 0.42
N ASP A 151 -4.91 -13.58 1.67
CA ASP A 151 -4.98 -14.77 2.50
C ASP A 151 -6.29 -15.56 2.27
N ARG A 152 -6.47 -16.67 3.02
CA ARG A 152 -7.65 -17.53 2.88
C ARG A 152 -8.92 -16.94 3.49
N ILE A 153 -8.80 -15.96 4.38
CA ILE A 153 -9.92 -15.33 5.07
C ILE A 153 -10.30 -13.97 4.47
N GLY A 154 -9.66 -13.61 3.36
CA GLY A 154 -10.03 -12.45 2.54
C GLY A 154 -9.36 -11.14 2.92
N ASN A 155 -8.29 -11.18 3.72
CA ASN A 155 -7.47 -10.00 3.89
C ASN A 155 -6.51 -9.87 2.71
N THR A 156 -6.27 -8.65 2.28
CA THR A 156 -5.25 -8.32 1.27
C THR A 156 -3.97 -7.88 1.96
N TRP A 157 -2.87 -8.52 1.62
CA TRP A 157 -1.54 -8.26 2.16
C TRP A 157 -0.69 -7.55 1.12
N ALA A 158 0.10 -6.59 1.53
CA ALA A 158 0.97 -5.80 0.66
C ALA A 158 2.39 -5.69 1.23
N GLY A 159 3.37 -5.78 0.36
CA GLY A 159 4.78 -5.57 0.69
C GLY A 159 5.31 -4.29 0.07
N ASN A 160 6.09 -3.53 0.82
CA ASN A 160 6.77 -2.33 0.34
C ASN A 160 8.21 -2.21 0.87
N ASN A 161 8.82 -1.04 0.73
CA ASN A 161 10.19 -0.78 1.17
C ASN A 161 10.41 -0.87 2.69
N VAL A 162 9.33 -0.75 3.50
CA VAL A 162 9.39 -0.79 4.96
C VAL A 162 9.11 -2.21 5.48
N GLY A 163 8.19 -2.93 4.83
CA GLY A 163 7.81 -4.26 5.26
C GLY A 163 6.48 -4.74 4.72
N VAL A 164 5.73 -5.45 5.57
CA VAL A 164 4.46 -6.08 5.23
C VAL A 164 3.32 -5.37 5.93
N MET A 165 2.29 -5.04 5.16
CA MET A 165 1.05 -4.41 5.60
C MET A 165 -0.15 -5.30 5.23
N THR A 166 -1.27 -5.09 5.87
CA THR A 166 -2.53 -5.77 5.53
C THR A 166 -3.72 -4.83 5.52
N ILE A 167 -4.63 -5.04 4.58
CA ILE A 167 -6.00 -4.52 4.59
C ILE A 167 -6.87 -5.68 5.02
N ARG A 168 -7.59 -5.53 6.12
CA ARG A 168 -8.52 -6.54 6.60
C ARG A 168 -9.81 -6.51 5.80
N ASN A 169 -10.41 -7.67 5.60
CA ASN A 169 -11.69 -7.77 4.93
C ASN A 169 -12.74 -6.87 5.61
N GLY A 170 -13.40 -6.02 4.80
CA GLY A 170 -14.38 -5.04 5.28
C GLY A 170 -13.80 -3.78 5.93
N GLN A 171 -12.51 -3.55 5.83
CA GLN A 171 -11.87 -2.33 6.34
C GLN A 171 -11.16 -1.55 5.22
N ASP A 172 -11.11 -0.23 5.36
CA ASP A 172 -10.53 0.67 4.37
C ASP A 172 -9.27 1.38 4.90
N ALA A 173 -8.41 0.62 5.59
CA ALA A 173 -7.13 1.11 6.07
C ALA A 173 -6.06 0.03 6.00
N PHE A 174 -4.81 0.43 5.74
CA PHE A 174 -3.66 -0.43 5.90
C PHE A 174 -3.24 -0.50 7.37
N TYR A 175 -2.87 -1.69 7.79
CA TYR A 175 -2.28 -1.96 9.10
C TYR A 175 -0.87 -2.49 8.89
N ASN A 176 0.12 -1.82 9.44
CA ASN A 176 1.49 -2.30 9.43
C ASN A 176 1.58 -3.57 10.28
N TYR A 177 2.08 -4.65 9.68
CA TYR A 177 2.19 -5.95 10.35
C TYR A 177 3.62 -6.24 10.77
N LEU A 178 4.57 -6.07 9.85
CA LEU A 178 5.95 -6.46 10.07
C LEU A 178 6.91 -5.51 9.35
N SER A 179 7.80 -4.86 10.08
CA SER A 179 8.85 -4.00 9.51
C SER A 179 10.11 -4.83 9.28
N VAL A 180 10.31 -5.30 8.06
CA VAL A 180 11.38 -6.24 7.67
C VAL A 180 12.18 -5.76 6.46
N GLY A 181 12.06 -4.49 6.12
CA GLY A 181 12.69 -3.91 4.94
C GLY A 181 11.95 -4.25 3.65
N ASN A 182 12.60 -3.99 2.53
CA ASN A 182 11.99 -4.06 1.20
C ASN A 182 11.46 -5.47 0.86
N CYS A 183 10.14 -5.59 0.78
CA CYS A 183 9.44 -6.79 0.31
C CYS A 183 9.02 -6.62 -1.15
N SER A 184 9.62 -7.41 -2.05
CA SER A 184 9.49 -7.27 -3.50
C SER A 184 8.70 -8.38 -4.18
N ALA A 185 8.49 -9.51 -3.50
CA ALA A 185 7.71 -10.62 -4.02
C ALA A 185 6.99 -11.35 -2.90
N VAL A 186 5.84 -11.93 -3.23
CA VAL A 186 5.03 -12.72 -2.30
C VAL A 186 4.31 -13.84 -3.05
N CYS A 187 4.12 -14.96 -2.37
CA CYS A 187 3.18 -15.98 -2.81
C CYS A 187 2.45 -16.60 -1.62
N ARG A 188 1.24 -17.11 -1.88
CA ARG A 188 0.50 -17.91 -0.91
C ARG A 188 0.79 -19.38 -1.16
N LEU A 189 1.21 -20.09 -0.13
CA LEU A 189 1.49 -21.51 -0.16
C LEU A 189 0.18 -22.32 -0.13
N ASN A 190 0.26 -23.60 -0.51
CA ASN A 190 -0.91 -24.49 -0.55
C ASN A 190 -1.54 -24.69 0.85
N ASP A 191 -0.77 -24.59 1.91
CA ASP A 191 -1.25 -24.68 3.30
C ASP A 191 -1.88 -23.37 3.81
N GLY A 192 -1.78 -22.26 3.05
CA GLY A 192 -2.34 -20.96 3.37
C GLY A 192 -1.35 -19.96 3.97
N ARG A 193 -0.16 -20.42 4.32
CA ARG A 193 0.91 -19.52 4.75
C ARG A 193 1.32 -18.58 3.62
N LEU A 194 1.80 -17.40 3.98
CA LEU A 194 2.37 -16.42 3.06
C LEU A 194 3.90 -16.50 3.11
N LEU A 195 4.51 -16.56 1.94
CA LEU A 195 5.94 -16.53 1.75
C LEU A 195 6.34 -15.21 1.09
N TRP A 196 7.17 -14.45 1.75
CA TRP A 196 7.67 -13.14 1.32
C TRP A 196 9.15 -13.18 1.03
N ALA A 197 9.56 -12.54 -0.05
CA ALA A 197 10.96 -12.30 -0.34
C ALA A 197 11.32 -10.85 -0.03
N ASN A 198 12.40 -10.66 0.72
CA ASN A 198 12.97 -9.36 0.99
C ASN A 198 14.48 -9.35 0.70
N SER A 199 15.15 -8.21 0.93
CA SER A 199 16.58 -8.06 0.67
C SER A 199 17.47 -8.96 1.54
N TRP A 200 16.92 -9.53 2.63
CA TRP A 200 17.66 -10.33 3.63
C TRP A 200 17.39 -11.83 3.49
N GLY A 201 16.37 -12.23 2.73
CA GLY A 201 15.99 -13.62 2.55
C GLY A 201 14.50 -13.85 2.40
N LEU A 202 14.03 -14.99 2.93
CA LEU A 202 12.64 -15.39 2.87
C LEU A 202 12.00 -15.34 4.26
N ILE A 203 10.81 -14.80 4.32
CA ILE A 203 9.98 -14.74 5.53
C ILE A 203 8.68 -15.45 5.23
N PHE A 204 8.25 -16.32 6.11
CA PHE A 204 6.94 -16.95 6.00
C PHE A 204 6.22 -16.94 7.35
N PHE A 205 4.92 -16.78 7.30
CA PHE A 205 4.05 -16.83 8.47
C PHE A 205 2.64 -17.29 8.09
N ASP A 206 1.90 -17.72 9.09
CA ASP A 206 0.49 -18.06 8.95
C ASP A 206 -0.36 -16.81 9.24
N PRO A 207 -1.08 -16.26 8.25
CA PRO A 207 -1.95 -15.11 8.46
C PRO A 207 -3.05 -15.37 9.50
N SER A 208 -3.52 -16.62 9.62
CA SER A 208 -4.57 -17.00 10.57
C SER A 208 -4.11 -16.99 12.03
N ALA A 209 -2.80 -17.18 12.24
CA ALA A 209 -2.18 -17.08 13.57
C ALA A 209 -1.96 -15.62 14.01
N THR A 210 -2.13 -14.67 13.10
CA THR A 210 -2.01 -13.26 13.40
C THR A 210 -3.22 -12.82 14.19
N LYS A 211 -3.15 -12.86 15.51
CA LYS A 211 -4.13 -12.21 16.36
C LYS A 211 -4.15 -10.74 15.97
N ALA A 212 -5.34 -10.27 15.66
CA ALA A 212 -5.57 -8.85 15.49
C ALA A 212 -5.23 -8.16 16.80
N ASP A 213 -4.03 -7.62 16.90
CA ASP A 213 -3.66 -6.75 18.03
C ASP A 213 -4.35 -5.38 17.83
N CYS A 214 -5.68 -5.45 17.68
CA CYS A 214 -6.60 -4.31 17.58
C CYS A 214 -7.15 -3.91 18.94
N GLU A 215 -6.63 -4.46 20.03
CA GLU A 215 -6.97 -3.90 21.32
C GLU A 215 -6.51 -2.44 21.32
N ARG A 216 -7.45 -1.55 21.54
CA ARG A 216 -7.15 -0.15 21.87
C ARG A 216 -6.29 -0.20 23.13
N ARG A 217 -4.99 -0.24 22.95
CA ARG A 217 -4.07 -0.19 24.07
C ARG A 217 -4.08 1.22 24.63
N GLN A 218 -4.04 1.28 25.91
CA GLN A 218 -3.98 2.55 26.62
C GLN A 218 -2.60 3.16 26.37
N LEU A 219 -2.60 4.34 25.78
CA LEU A 219 -1.39 5.13 25.65
C LEU A 219 -1.01 5.61 27.03
N MET A 220 0.21 5.34 27.45
CA MET A 220 0.72 5.70 28.77
C MET A 220 1.67 6.89 28.64
N LEU A 221 1.48 7.90 29.45
CA LEU A 221 2.41 9.00 29.61
C LEU A 221 3.63 8.49 30.38
N THR A 222 4.82 8.54 29.78
CA THR A 222 6.05 8.02 30.38
C THR A 222 6.88 9.10 31.05
N ASP A 223 7.01 10.26 30.39
CA ASP A 223 7.80 11.37 30.88
C ASP A 223 7.19 12.71 30.52
N ILE A 224 7.58 13.73 31.25
CA ILE A 224 7.23 15.14 31.03
C ILE A 224 8.51 15.96 31.15
N GLU A 225 8.74 16.81 30.17
CA GLU A 225 9.76 17.85 30.25
C GLU A 225 9.10 19.22 30.26
N VAL A 226 9.64 20.14 31.04
CA VAL A 226 9.28 21.56 31.03
C VAL A 226 10.55 22.39 30.90
N SER A 227 10.57 23.26 29.91
CA SER A 227 11.75 24.07 29.56
C SER A 227 13.03 23.25 29.37
N GLY A 228 12.88 22.06 28.76
CA GLY A 228 13.98 21.13 28.44
C GLY A 228 14.50 20.29 29.60
N GLU A 229 13.84 20.30 30.77
CA GLU A 229 14.22 19.47 31.93
C GLU A 229 13.08 18.51 32.30
N THR A 230 13.44 17.23 32.51
CA THR A 230 12.49 16.20 32.94
C THR A 230 11.99 16.51 34.37
N ILE A 231 10.68 16.40 34.56
CA ILE A 231 10.04 16.67 35.88
C ILE A 231 9.85 15.36 36.63
N LEU A 232 10.25 15.37 37.91
CA LEU A 232 9.99 14.27 38.82
C LEU A 232 8.68 14.45 39.59
N ALA A 233 8.08 13.34 40.02
CA ALA A 233 6.88 13.37 40.84
C ALA A 233 7.09 14.12 42.15
N GLY A 234 6.20 15.06 42.45
CA GLY A 234 6.30 15.93 43.62
C GLY A 234 7.22 17.13 43.47
N GLU A 235 7.94 17.25 42.37
CA GLU A 235 8.83 18.38 42.10
C GLU A 235 8.05 19.68 41.83
N LYS A 236 8.51 20.80 42.39
CA LYS A 236 7.95 22.11 42.12
C LYS A 236 8.72 22.81 41.02
N ARG A 237 7.99 23.23 39.96
CA ARG A 237 8.50 24.09 38.90
C ARG A 237 7.69 25.39 38.89
N ASN A 238 8.38 26.54 38.94
CA ASN A 238 7.76 27.85 38.99
C ASN A 238 6.62 27.94 40.03
N GLY A 239 6.84 27.35 41.21
CA GLY A 239 5.87 27.32 42.29
C GLY A 239 4.75 26.29 42.20
N GLN A 240 4.68 25.52 41.13
CA GLN A 240 3.64 24.54 40.88
C GLN A 240 4.19 23.11 40.89
N VAL A 241 3.42 22.15 41.48
CA VAL A 241 3.62 20.72 41.32
C VAL A 241 2.78 20.27 40.11
N ILE A 242 3.44 19.96 39.02
CA ILE A 242 2.78 19.53 37.77
C ILE A 242 2.46 18.05 37.82
N LEU A 243 3.39 17.25 38.38
CA LEU A 243 3.30 15.80 38.46
C LEU A 243 3.18 15.40 39.94
N SER A 244 1.98 14.99 40.37
CA SER A 244 1.72 14.62 41.76
C SER A 244 2.09 13.19 42.11
N GLY A 245 2.28 12.34 41.11
CA GLY A 245 2.63 10.92 41.22
C GLY A 245 3.28 10.44 39.95
N SER A 246 3.35 9.14 39.71
CA SER A 246 3.96 8.61 38.50
C SER A 246 3.17 9.06 37.25
N PRO A 247 3.88 9.35 36.13
CA PRO A 247 3.26 9.89 34.91
C PRO A 247 2.10 9.05 34.39
N GLU A 248 2.25 7.72 34.42
CA GLU A 248 1.24 6.77 33.90
C GLU A 248 -0.09 6.80 34.69
N GLN A 249 -0.09 7.29 35.91
CA GLN A 249 -1.28 7.39 36.75
C GLN A 249 -2.02 8.74 36.61
N GLN A 250 -1.41 9.69 35.90
CA GLN A 250 -2.00 11.01 35.73
C GLN A 250 -3.12 11.01 34.70
N LYS A 251 -4.31 11.43 35.14
CA LYS A 251 -5.48 11.63 34.24
C LYS A 251 -5.57 13.06 33.72
N LYS A 252 -4.93 13.98 34.39
CA LYS A 252 -4.96 15.41 34.06
C LYS A 252 -3.64 16.06 34.48
N LEU A 253 -3.06 16.83 33.59
CA LEU A 253 -1.95 17.71 33.86
C LEU A 253 -2.45 19.15 33.77
N VAL A 254 -1.95 20.02 34.61
CA VAL A 254 -2.28 21.45 34.59
C VAL A 254 -0.96 22.20 34.59
N PHE A 255 -0.81 23.04 33.61
CA PHE A 255 0.34 23.95 33.47
C PHE A 255 -0.12 25.39 33.72
N ASN A 256 0.68 26.16 34.44
CA ASN A 256 0.49 27.60 34.54
C ASN A 256 1.19 28.30 33.36
N SER A 257 1.02 29.62 33.24
CA SER A 257 1.59 30.42 32.15
C SER A 257 3.13 30.40 32.10
N ASP A 258 3.78 30.12 33.24
CA ASP A 258 5.24 30.09 33.35
C ASP A 258 5.83 28.71 32.98
N ASN A 259 4.97 27.72 32.77
CA ASN A 259 5.30 26.36 32.38
C ASN A 259 4.69 26.02 31.00
N ASN A 260 4.75 26.92 30.04
CA ASN A 260 4.09 26.83 28.74
C ASN A 260 4.95 26.16 27.64
N ASP A 261 6.23 25.90 27.92
CA ASP A 261 7.12 25.14 27.07
C ASP A 261 7.31 23.74 27.67
N PHE A 262 6.61 22.77 27.11
CA PHE A 262 6.63 21.40 27.64
C PHE A 262 6.59 20.35 26.53
N HIS A 263 7.22 19.20 26.80
CA HIS A 263 7.15 18.00 25.99
C HIS A 263 6.50 16.86 26.78
N LEU A 264 5.63 16.10 26.14
CA LEU A 264 4.98 14.93 26.71
C LEU A 264 5.44 13.68 25.96
N PHE A 265 5.96 12.70 26.67
CA PHE A 265 6.41 11.44 26.12
C PHE A 265 5.39 10.33 26.40
N PHE A 266 5.04 9.58 25.37
CA PHE A 266 4.06 8.53 25.47
C PHE A 266 4.61 7.20 24.96
N SER A 267 4.17 6.10 25.58
CA SER A 267 4.44 4.75 25.14
C SER A 267 3.19 3.89 25.20
N ASP A 268 3.06 2.98 24.24
CA ASP A 268 2.06 1.89 24.28
C ASP A 268 2.64 0.58 24.85
N LEU A 269 3.88 0.62 25.36
CA LEU A 269 4.64 -0.50 25.92
C LEU A 269 4.76 -1.71 24.98
N ARG A 270 4.74 -1.47 23.68
CA ARG A 270 4.95 -2.51 22.68
C ARG A 270 6.43 -2.79 22.46
N TYR A 271 6.81 -4.04 22.61
CA TYR A 271 8.09 -4.53 22.12
C TYR A 271 7.88 -5.03 20.68
N GLY A 272 8.17 -4.20 19.71
CA GLY A 272 8.05 -4.57 18.29
C GLY A 272 8.41 -3.42 17.35
N MET A 273 8.91 -3.77 16.17
CA MET A 273 9.24 -2.80 15.13
C MET A 273 7.96 -2.50 14.31
N GLY A 274 7.40 -1.32 14.47
CA GLY A 274 6.28 -0.83 13.67
C GLY A 274 6.12 0.66 13.87
N GLU A 275 5.80 1.38 12.79
CA GLU A 275 5.42 2.78 12.91
C GLU A 275 4.16 2.90 13.77
N ARG A 276 4.19 3.83 14.70
CA ARG A 276 3.08 4.13 15.60
C ARG A 276 2.49 5.46 15.18
N LYS A 277 1.18 5.50 15.01
CA LYS A 277 0.46 6.74 14.77
C LYS A 277 -0.27 7.09 16.07
N ILE A 278 0.05 8.23 16.61
CA ILE A 278 -0.61 8.83 17.76
C ILE A 278 -1.39 10.04 17.24
N ALA A 279 -2.68 10.10 17.53
CA ALA A 279 -3.48 11.27 17.27
C ALA A 279 -3.63 12.08 18.57
N TYR A 280 -3.52 13.38 18.48
CA TYR A 280 -3.83 14.31 19.55
C TYR A 280 -4.75 15.41 19.03
N ARG A 281 -5.46 16.06 19.93
CA ARG A 281 -6.35 17.17 19.61
C ARG A 281 -6.22 18.27 20.66
N LEU A 282 -6.04 19.49 20.18
CA LEU A 282 -5.99 20.70 21.00
C LEU A 282 -7.34 21.41 20.96
N LEU A 283 -8.10 21.37 22.05
CA LEU A 283 -9.33 22.12 22.17
C LEU A 283 -9.06 23.53 22.71
N PRO A 284 -9.72 24.57 22.19
CA PRO A 284 -10.75 24.58 21.15
C PRO A 284 -10.21 24.78 19.72
N LEU A 285 -8.89 24.65 19.51
CA LEU A 285 -8.24 24.93 18.21
C LEU A 285 -8.60 23.91 17.13
N ASP A 286 -8.58 22.63 17.49
CA ASP A 286 -8.88 21.53 16.59
C ASP A 286 -10.36 21.15 16.70
N LYS A 287 -11.07 21.13 15.57
CA LYS A 287 -12.50 20.74 15.50
C LYS A 287 -12.68 19.23 15.38
N ASP A 288 -11.75 18.56 14.67
CA ASP A 288 -11.80 17.14 14.36
C ASP A 288 -10.55 16.40 14.89
N TRP A 289 -10.57 15.05 14.84
CA TRP A 289 -9.42 14.20 15.18
C TRP A 289 -8.45 14.10 14.02
#